data_f935d495a3a727f43960cda727392614
#
_entry.id   f935d495a3a727f43960cda727392614
#
_cell.length_a   1.000
_cell.length_b   1.000
_cell.length_c   1.000
_cell.angle_alpha   90.00
_cell.angle_beta   90.00
_cell.angle_gamma   90.00
#
_symmetry.space_group_name_H-M   'P 1'
#
loop_
_entity.id
_entity.type
_entity.pdbx_description
1 polymer ?
#
loop_
_entity_poly.entity_id
_entity_poly.type
_entity_poly.pdbx_seq_one_letter_code
_entity_poly.pdbx_strand_id
1 'polypeptide(L)'
;PYGDEILCNNFVDTLFRLYRGIRGLALDMRRFPEKVYEVCEYFDNIYLEASLNKLNALPNGIGEGIRNYYDCYAVSLAHTVLRDKQCEKLYINTWRKFFDAAQAKQKNVYCNIEGGFLGRNIGDFFGEYDKGTLTMCVEMDDPYEVRKAYPNLAIFGGLNVDILGNGTPQQAVDMAKKAIDELGFDGGLYLAPNKMVAYRWDMSSENIKAVSEFT
;
A
#
# COMPACT_ATOMS: atom_id res chain seq x y z
N PRO A 1 -16.52 8.21 13.09
CA PRO A 1 -15.35 8.10 13.94
C PRO A 1 -14.31 7.23 13.26
N TYR A 2 -13.25 7.87 12.78
CA TYR A 2 -12.09 7.22 12.15
C TYR A 2 -11.03 6.89 13.21
N GLY A 3 -11.42 6.41 14.40
CA GLY A 3 -10.59 6.38 15.59
C GLY A 3 -9.88 5.08 15.92
N ASP A 4 -10.17 3.99 15.25
CA ASP A 4 -9.71 2.66 15.65
C ASP A 4 -8.69 2.02 14.68
N GLU A 5 -8.34 2.72 13.60
CA GLU A 5 -7.38 2.24 12.62
C GLU A 5 -5.97 2.14 13.22
N ILE A 6 -5.29 1.03 12.96
CA ILE A 6 -3.91 0.81 13.39
C ILE A 6 -3.00 1.17 12.22
N LEU A 7 -2.26 2.26 12.37
CA LEU A 7 -1.42 2.80 11.32
C LEU A 7 0.06 2.58 11.61
N CYS A 8 0.73 1.82 10.78
CA CYS A 8 2.18 1.71 10.78
C CYS A 8 2.77 2.81 9.90
N ASN A 9 3.05 3.96 10.50
CA ASN A 9 3.70 5.07 9.82
C ASN A 9 5.20 5.08 10.04
N ASN A 10 5.93 5.48 9.01
CA ASN A 10 7.35 5.79 9.11
C ASN A 10 7.57 7.30 9.08
N PHE A 11 8.37 7.81 9.99
CA PHE A 11 8.58 9.25 10.13
C PHE A 11 9.25 9.88 8.90
N VAL A 12 9.94 9.10 8.10
CA VAL A 12 10.51 9.55 6.83
C VAL A 12 9.43 10.09 5.87
N ASP A 13 8.23 9.50 5.85
CA ASP A 13 7.11 10.02 5.07
C ASP A 13 6.58 11.34 5.64
N THR A 14 6.58 11.48 6.96
CA THR A 14 6.25 12.74 7.62
C THR A 14 7.26 13.83 7.26
N LEU A 15 8.56 13.52 7.28
CA LEU A 15 9.60 14.45 6.82
C LEU A 15 9.39 14.82 5.35
N PHE A 16 9.12 13.82 4.49
CA PHE A 16 8.89 14.03 3.07
C PHE A 16 7.66 14.90 2.79
N ARG A 17 6.51 14.55 3.38
CA ARG A 17 5.22 15.19 3.07
C ARG A 17 5.04 16.56 3.74
N LEU A 18 5.45 16.69 4.99
CA LEU A 18 5.07 17.84 5.82
C LEU A 18 6.21 18.82 6.11
N TYR A 19 7.45 18.34 6.27
CA TYR A 19 8.51 19.20 6.77
C TYR A 19 9.57 19.57 5.74
N ARG A 20 10.02 18.63 4.92
CA ARG A 20 11.20 18.82 4.05
C ARG A 20 10.90 18.85 2.57
N GLY A 21 9.80 18.22 2.15
CA GLY A 21 9.53 17.97 0.74
C GLY A 21 10.59 17.07 0.09
N ILE A 22 10.38 16.70 -1.17
CA ILE A 22 11.29 15.83 -1.93
C ILE A 22 12.74 16.36 -1.97
N ARG A 23 12.89 17.65 -2.28
CA ARG A 23 14.23 18.28 -2.38
C ARG A 23 14.93 18.37 -1.04
N GLY A 24 14.20 18.74 0.01
CA GLY A 24 14.75 18.87 1.35
C GLY A 24 15.23 17.52 1.88
N LEU A 25 14.40 16.49 1.80
CA LEU A 25 14.77 15.14 2.22
C LEU A 25 15.98 14.61 1.44
N ALA A 26 15.99 14.76 0.11
CA ALA A 26 17.10 14.32 -0.72
C ALA A 26 18.43 15.01 -0.35
N LEU A 27 18.40 16.30 -0.03
CA LEU A 27 19.56 17.04 0.44
C LEU A 27 20.02 16.60 1.82
N ASP A 28 19.08 16.38 2.75
CA ASP A 28 19.39 15.92 4.11
C ASP A 28 20.00 14.50 4.08
N MET A 29 19.42 13.60 3.30
CA MET A 29 19.95 12.24 3.09
C MET A 29 21.35 12.23 2.47
N ARG A 30 21.70 13.25 1.69
CA ARG A 30 23.05 13.39 1.11
C ARG A 30 24.06 13.98 2.09
N ARG A 31 23.63 14.96 2.89
CA ARG A 31 24.53 15.77 3.74
C ARG A 31 24.64 15.23 5.15
N PHE A 32 23.55 14.71 5.69
CA PHE A 32 23.42 14.34 7.09
C PHE A 32 22.62 13.04 7.28
N PRO A 33 22.94 11.95 6.53
CA PRO A 33 22.12 10.72 6.54
C PRO A 33 21.94 10.15 7.94
N GLU A 34 22.99 10.16 8.77
CA GLU A 34 22.92 9.61 10.14
C GLU A 34 21.95 10.38 11.04
N LYS A 35 21.85 11.70 10.87
CA LYS A 35 20.84 12.49 11.61
C LYS A 35 19.43 12.19 11.16
N VAL A 36 19.22 11.96 9.86
CA VAL A 36 17.90 11.56 9.35
C VAL A 36 17.52 10.17 9.91
N TYR A 37 18.45 9.22 9.91
CA TYR A 37 18.21 7.90 10.50
C TYR A 37 17.89 7.99 12.00
N GLU A 38 18.67 8.74 12.78
CA GLU A 38 18.46 8.91 14.22
C GLU A 38 17.08 9.49 14.52
N VAL A 39 16.69 10.54 13.83
CA VAL A 39 15.38 11.19 14.03
C VAL A 39 14.24 10.26 13.59
N CYS A 40 14.36 9.59 12.46
CA CYS A 40 13.35 8.63 12.00
C CYS A 40 13.22 7.47 12.99
N GLU A 41 14.31 6.86 13.41
CA GLU A 41 14.31 5.75 14.37
C GLU A 41 13.64 6.14 15.69
N TYR A 42 13.92 7.33 16.20
CA TYR A 42 13.30 7.84 17.42
C TYR A 42 11.76 7.89 17.32
N PHE A 43 11.25 8.53 16.27
CA PHE A 43 9.79 8.66 16.09
C PHE A 43 9.13 7.35 15.64
N ASP A 44 9.80 6.56 14.79
CA ASP A 44 9.30 5.26 14.33
C ASP A 44 9.12 4.29 15.51
N ASN A 45 10.03 4.29 16.48
CA ASN A 45 9.88 3.46 17.69
C ASN A 45 8.65 3.87 18.50
N ILE A 46 8.38 5.17 18.66
CA ILE A 46 7.19 5.66 19.38
C ILE A 46 5.90 5.24 18.63
N TYR A 47 5.87 5.43 17.31
CA TYR A 47 4.70 5.07 16.50
C TYR A 47 4.48 3.56 16.46
N LEU A 48 5.56 2.79 16.31
CA LEU A 48 5.50 1.34 16.29
C LEU A 48 4.98 0.78 17.60
N GLU A 49 5.49 1.26 18.74
CA GLU A 49 5.02 0.84 20.06
C GLU A 49 3.52 1.09 20.23
N ALA A 50 3.05 2.30 19.88
CA ALA A 50 1.63 2.63 19.94
C ALA A 50 0.78 1.73 19.03
N SER A 51 1.26 1.43 17.83
CA SER A 51 0.56 0.57 16.87
C SER A 51 0.54 -0.89 17.31
N LEU A 52 1.65 -1.40 17.83
CA LEU A 52 1.72 -2.76 18.37
C LEU A 52 0.84 -2.95 19.61
N ASN A 53 0.74 -1.94 20.48
CA ASN A 53 -0.15 -1.98 21.63
C ASN A 53 -1.63 -2.09 21.20
N LYS A 54 -2.05 -1.30 20.21
CA LYS A 54 -3.39 -1.40 19.62
C LYS A 54 -3.61 -2.75 18.95
N LEU A 55 -2.67 -3.21 18.13
CA LEU A 55 -2.73 -4.50 17.45
C LEU A 55 -2.86 -5.66 18.46
N ASN A 56 -2.09 -5.61 19.53
CA ASN A 56 -2.12 -6.65 20.58
C ASN A 56 -3.45 -6.70 21.32
N ALA A 57 -4.17 -5.58 21.40
CA ALA A 57 -5.50 -5.52 22.02
C ALA A 57 -6.60 -6.13 21.13
N LEU A 58 -6.36 -6.31 19.82
CA LEU A 58 -7.33 -6.93 18.94
C LEU A 58 -7.40 -8.46 19.14
N PRO A 59 -8.56 -9.08 18.93
CA PRO A 59 -8.67 -10.54 18.86
C PRO A 59 -7.90 -11.07 17.64
N ASN A 60 -7.52 -12.36 17.69
CA ASN A 60 -6.92 -13.02 16.54
C ASN A 60 -7.95 -13.23 15.43
N GLY A 61 -7.47 -13.32 14.19
CA GLY A 61 -8.30 -13.52 13.00
C GLY A 61 -8.78 -12.23 12.34
N ILE A 62 -9.37 -12.38 11.16
CA ILE A 62 -9.95 -11.28 10.39
C ILE A 62 -11.21 -10.82 11.14
N GLY A 63 -11.38 -9.50 11.30
CA GLY A 63 -12.51 -8.92 12.01
C GLY A 63 -13.85 -9.30 11.35
N GLU A 64 -14.85 -9.63 12.18
CA GLU A 64 -16.21 -9.88 11.71
C GLU A 64 -16.90 -8.55 11.38
N GLY A 65 -17.07 -8.25 10.10
CA GLY A 65 -17.95 -7.17 9.66
C GLY A 65 -17.47 -6.39 8.43
N ILE A 66 -18.44 -5.95 7.66
CA ILE A 66 -18.30 -5.23 6.38
C ILE A 66 -17.54 -3.88 6.53
N ARG A 67 -17.36 -3.36 7.74
CA ARG A 67 -16.71 -2.06 8.00
C ARG A 67 -15.20 -2.11 8.18
N ASN A 68 -14.61 -3.28 8.43
CA ASN A 68 -13.19 -3.42 8.74
C ASN A 68 -12.53 -4.42 7.80
N TYR A 69 -12.48 -4.10 6.50
CA TYR A 69 -11.70 -4.90 5.54
C TYR A 69 -10.22 -4.93 5.91
N TYR A 70 -9.76 -3.86 6.58
CA TYR A 70 -8.38 -3.72 7.03
C TYR A 70 -8.36 -3.21 8.46
N ASP A 71 -7.82 -3.99 9.37
CA ASP A 71 -7.55 -3.53 10.73
C ASP A 71 -6.29 -2.67 10.80
N CYS A 72 -5.38 -2.86 9.84
CA CYS A 72 -4.04 -2.31 9.84
C CYS A 72 -3.71 -1.64 8.51
N TYR A 73 -2.94 -0.56 8.58
CA TYR A 73 -2.51 0.21 7.42
C TYR A 73 -1.01 0.49 7.45
N ALA A 74 -0.36 0.45 6.30
CA ALA A 74 0.99 0.96 6.10
C ALA A 74 0.98 1.91 4.90
N VAL A 75 1.76 2.99 4.98
CA VAL A 75 1.82 4.02 3.93
C VAL A 75 3.26 4.32 3.60
N SER A 76 3.58 4.47 2.31
CA SER A 76 4.89 4.92 1.87
C SER A 76 4.81 5.73 0.58
N LEU A 77 5.55 6.82 0.55
CA LEU A 77 5.81 7.62 -0.65
C LEU A 77 7.31 7.99 -0.77
N ALA A 78 7.98 8.26 0.35
CA ALA A 78 9.38 8.70 0.32
C ALA A 78 10.33 7.62 -0.23
N HIS A 79 9.93 6.33 -0.25
CA HIS A 79 10.71 5.26 -0.88
C HIS A 79 11.05 5.55 -2.34
N THR A 80 10.21 6.31 -3.06
CA THR A 80 10.43 6.68 -4.46
C THR A 80 11.70 7.49 -4.71
N VAL A 81 12.20 8.18 -3.70
CA VAL A 81 13.43 9.01 -3.76
C VAL A 81 14.58 8.44 -2.94
N LEU A 82 14.39 7.30 -2.31
CA LEU A 82 15.38 6.61 -1.49
C LEU A 82 16.00 5.43 -2.26
N ARG A 83 17.27 5.13 -1.93
CA ARG A 83 17.94 3.92 -2.41
C ARG A 83 17.52 2.72 -1.56
N ASP A 84 17.67 1.51 -2.07
CA ASP A 84 17.26 0.29 -1.39
C ASP A 84 17.84 0.15 0.03
N LYS A 85 19.14 0.42 0.22
CA LYS A 85 19.75 0.44 1.56
C LYS A 85 19.13 1.49 2.52
N GLN A 86 18.62 2.58 1.98
CA GLN A 86 17.93 3.58 2.76
C GLN A 86 16.50 3.14 3.09
N CYS A 87 15.82 2.50 2.13
CA CYS A 87 14.52 1.89 2.36
C CYS A 87 14.58 0.80 3.43
N GLU A 88 15.63 -0.02 3.44
CA GLU A 88 15.85 -1.02 4.48
C GLU A 88 15.87 -0.42 5.89
N LYS A 89 16.66 0.63 6.08
CA LYS A 89 16.77 1.33 7.38
C LYS A 89 15.50 2.08 7.77
N LEU A 90 14.86 2.78 6.82
CA LEU A 90 13.80 3.75 7.09
C LEU A 90 12.37 3.15 7.02
N TYR A 91 12.23 1.95 6.45
CA TYR A 91 10.95 1.27 6.31
C TYR A 91 10.99 -0.17 6.78
N ILE A 92 11.79 -1.02 6.13
CA ILE A 92 11.71 -2.48 6.27
C ILE A 92 11.92 -2.91 7.72
N ASN A 93 12.86 -2.30 8.43
CA ASN A 93 13.12 -2.65 9.83
C ASN A 93 11.91 -2.40 10.76
N THR A 94 11.16 -1.34 10.52
CA THR A 94 9.95 -1.01 11.29
C THR A 94 8.78 -1.86 10.83
N TRP A 95 8.58 -1.97 9.52
CA TRP A 95 7.50 -2.76 8.94
C TRP A 95 7.61 -4.24 9.28
N ARG A 96 8.80 -4.82 9.28
CA ARG A 96 9.00 -6.22 9.67
C ARG A 96 8.40 -6.51 11.04
N LYS A 97 8.72 -5.70 12.03
CA LYS A 97 8.18 -5.85 13.39
C LYS A 97 6.65 -5.78 13.43
N PHE A 98 6.08 -4.87 12.64
CA PHE A 98 4.63 -4.67 12.59
C PHE A 98 3.93 -5.76 11.78
N PHE A 99 4.45 -6.11 10.61
CA PHE A 99 3.83 -7.12 9.73
C PHE A 99 3.95 -8.53 10.32
N ASP A 100 5.08 -8.87 10.96
CA ASP A 100 5.23 -10.14 11.68
C ASP A 100 4.18 -10.26 12.80
N ALA A 101 3.96 -9.18 13.55
CA ALA A 101 2.93 -9.17 14.60
C ALA A 101 1.50 -9.26 14.01
N ALA A 102 1.25 -8.60 12.88
CA ALA A 102 -0.03 -8.67 12.18
C ALA A 102 -0.28 -10.10 11.64
N GLN A 103 0.72 -10.70 11.00
CA GLN A 103 0.64 -12.08 10.50
C GLN A 103 0.39 -13.07 11.66
N ALA A 104 1.12 -12.96 12.77
CA ALA A 104 0.92 -13.82 13.93
C ALA A 104 -0.49 -13.73 14.52
N LYS A 105 -1.16 -12.59 14.37
CA LYS A 105 -2.55 -12.36 14.76
C LYS A 105 -3.57 -12.64 13.65
N GLN A 106 -3.12 -13.10 12.50
CA GLN A 106 -3.97 -13.33 11.31
C GLN A 106 -4.72 -12.05 10.88
N LYS A 107 -4.04 -10.90 10.96
CA LYS A 107 -4.56 -9.61 10.51
C LYS A 107 -4.06 -9.28 9.12
N ASN A 108 -4.94 -8.67 8.31
CA ASN A 108 -4.54 -8.12 7.02
C ASN A 108 -4.05 -6.68 7.19
N VAL A 109 -2.94 -6.36 6.50
CA VAL A 109 -2.41 -5.00 6.44
C VAL A 109 -2.62 -4.45 5.03
N TYR A 110 -3.37 -3.38 4.92
CA TYR A 110 -3.48 -2.63 3.67
C TYR A 110 -2.28 -1.70 3.52
N CYS A 111 -1.53 -1.88 2.46
CA CYS A 111 -0.32 -1.13 2.15
C CYS A 111 -0.61 -0.15 1.00
N ASN A 112 -0.76 1.14 1.33
CA ASN A 112 -0.85 2.20 0.34
C ASN A 112 0.55 2.68 -0.03
N ILE A 113 1.17 2.02 -1.01
CA ILE A 113 2.51 2.30 -1.48
C ILE A 113 2.40 3.14 -2.74
N GLU A 114 2.48 4.45 -2.58
CA GLU A 114 2.39 5.39 -3.71
C GLU A 114 3.65 5.28 -4.59
N GLY A 115 3.47 5.10 -5.89
CA GLY A 115 4.56 4.82 -6.82
C GLY A 115 4.83 3.32 -7.00
N GLY A 116 6.01 2.98 -7.49
CA GLY A 116 6.37 1.61 -7.82
C GLY A 116 7.27 0.93 -6.78
N PHE A 117 7.11 -0.38 -6.63
CA PHE A 117 7.92 -1.22 -5.74
C PHE A 117 8.45 -2.49 -6.41
N LEU A 118 7.92 -2.84 -7.59
CA LEU A 118 8.32 -4.03 -8.35
C LEU A 118 9.81 -3.99 -8.72
N GLY A 119 10.51 -5.10 -8.48
CA GLY A 119 11.94 -5.21 -8.77
C GLY A 119 12.86 -4.42 -7.85
N ARG A 120 12.36 -3.97 -6.70
CA ARG A 120 13.12 -3.32 -5.63
C ARG A 120 13.12 -4.19 -4.37
N ASN A 121 14.11 -4.00 -3.48
CA ASN A 121 14.18 -4.76 -2.24
C ASN A 121 12.93 -4.59 -1.34
N ILE A 122 12.24 -3.46 -1.44
CA ILE A 122 10.98 -3.21 -0.73
C ILE A 122 9.86 -4.11 -1.27
N GLY A 123 9.82 -4.38 -2.57
CA GLY A 123 8.90 -5.33 -3.18
C GLY A 123 9.19 -6.77 -2.77
N ASP A 124 10.47 -7.15 -2.79
CA ASP A 124 10.92 -8.48 -2.36
C ASP A 124 10.55 -8.72 -0.89
N PHE A 125 10.72 -7.71 -0.03
CA PHE A 125 10.29 -7.76 1.36
C PHE A 125 8.79 -8.03 1.52
N PHE A 126 7.92 -7.38 0.72
CA PHE A 126 6.49 -7.66 0.75
C PHE A 126 6.16 -9.10 0.34
N GLY A 127 6.92 -9.64 -0.62
CA GLY A 127 6.79 -11.02 -1.10
C GLY A 127 7.12 -12.11 -0.07
N GLU A 128 7.77 -11.77 1.06
CA GLU A 128 8.11 -12.72 2.14
C GLU A 128 6.88 -13.17 2.96
N TYR A 129 5.75 -12.43 2.90
CA TYR A 129 4.60 -12.66 3.75
C TYR A 129 3.61 -13.68 3.19
N ASP A 130 2.93 -14.37 4.08
CA ASP A 130 1.94 -15.38 3.73
C ASP A 130 0.71 -14.76 3.06
N LYS A 131 0.04 -15.55 2.22
CA LYS A 131 -1.20 -15.17 1.55
C LYS A 131 -2.24 -14.70 2.57
N GLY A 132 -2.81 -13.52 2.34
CA GLY A 132 -3.81 -12.91 3.22
C GLY A 132 -3.24 -11.94 4.26
N THR A 133 -1.90 -11.85 4.41
CA THR A 133 -1.28 -10.91 5.35
C THR A 133 -1.24 -9.49 4.77
N LEU A 134 -0.82 -9.33 3.52
CA LEU A 134 -0.67 -8.01 2.90
C LEU A 134 -1.63 -7.82 1.72
N THR A 135 -2.24 -6.65 1.66
CA THR A 135 -2.98 -6.15 0.50
C THR A 135 -2.29 -4.89 -0.02
N MET A 136 -1.81 -4.93 -1.25
CA MET A 136 -1.02 -3.88 -1.85
C MET A 136 -1.86 -3.01 -2.78
N CYS A 137 -1.89 -1.70 -2.54
CA CYS A 137 -2.35 -0.76 -3.57
C CYS A 137 -1.29 -0.68 -4.66
N VAL A 138 -1.63 -1.13 -5.87
CA VAL A 138 -0.72 -1.17 -7.02
C VAL A 138 -1.03 0.03 -7.91
N GLU A 139 -0.27 1.12 -7.73
CA GLU A 139 -0.52 2.39 -8.41
C GLU A 139 0.23 2.49 -9.76
N MET A 140 1.55 2.37 -9.72
CA MET A 140 2.43 2.63 -10.87
C MET A 140 2.96 1.36 -11.55
N ASP A 141 3.01 0.26 -10.82
CA ASP A 141 3.44 -1.02 -11.36
C ASP A 141 2.32 -1.70 -12.14
N ASP A 142 2.69 -2.58 -13.06
CA ASP A 142 1.74 -3.46 -13.73
C ASP A 142 1.22 -4.51 -12.74
N PRO A 143 -0.09 -4.56 -12.42
CA PRO A 143 -0.63 -5.48 -11.42
C PRO A 143 -0.47 -6.96 -11.83
N TYR A 144 -0.39 -7.26 -13.12
CA TYR A 144 -0.15 -8.61 -13.63
C TYR A 144 1.28 -9.06 -13.36
N GLU A 145 2.26 -8.17 -13.57
CA GLU A 145 3.65 -8.47 -13.22
C GLU A 145 3.86 -8.52 -11.70
N VAL A 146 3.16 -7.70 -10.93
CA VAL A 146 3.17 -7.78 -9.45
C VAL A 146 2.61 -9.13 -9.00
N ARG A 147 1.47 -9.60 -9.54
CA ARG A 147 0.88 -10.91 -9.22
C ARG A 147 1.85 -12.05 -9.53
N LYS A 148 2.56 -11.95 -10.66
CA LYS A 148 3.53 -12.96 -11.09
C LYS A 148 4.77 -12.99 -10.20
N ALA A 149 5.29 -11.83 -9.81
CA ALA A 149 6.48 -11.71 -8.96
C ALA A 149 6.18 -12.08 -7.50
N TYR A 150 5.01 -11.68 -6.99
CA TYR A 150 4.63 -11.81 -5.58
C TYR A 150 3.23 -12.44 -5.45
N PRO A 151 3.08 -13.77 -5.68
CA PRO A 151 1.76 -14.43 -5.78
C PRO A 151 0.95 -14.40 -4.48
N ASN A 152 1.60 -14.23 -3.32
CA ASN A 152 0.94 -14.18 -2.03
C ASN A 152 0.29 -12.82 -1.71
N LEU A 153 0.67 -11.75 -2.42
CA LEU A 153 0.11 -10.43 -2.18
C LEU A 153 -1.33 -10.34 -2.70
N ALA A 154 -2.24 -9.85 -1.87
CA ALA A 154 -3.51 -9.39 -2.38
C ALA A 154 -3.32 -8.03 -3.09
N ILE A 155 -4.02 -7.84 -4.20
CA ILE A 155 -3.94 -6.63 -5.04
C ILE A 155 -5.19 -5.79 -4.80
N PHE A 156 -4.98 -4.53 -4.43
CA PHE A 156 -6.00 -3.49 -4.49
C PHE A 156 -5.70 -2.64 -5.72
N GLY A 157 -6.58 -2.72 -6.74
CA GLY A 157 -6.32 -2.08 -8.03
C GLY A 157 -7.00 -2.80 -9.19
N GLY A 158 -6.30 -2.85 -10.33
CA GLY A 158 -6.74 -3.53 -11.56
C GLY A 158 -7.52 -2.63 -12.52
N LEU A 159 -8.07 -1.50 -12.05
CA LEU A 159 -8.76 -0.53 -12.90
C LEU A 159 -7.85 0.69 -13.15
N ASN A 160 -7.33 0.79 -14.36
CA ASN A 160 -6.50 1.91 -14.77
C ASN A 160 -7.36 3.18 -14.92
N VAL A 161 -6.99 4.25 -14.20
CA VAL A 161 -7.75 5.50 -14.19
C VAL A 161 -7.75 6.22 -15.54
N ASP A 162 -6.73 6.02 -16.39
CA ASP A 162 -6.72 6.63 -17.72
C ASP A 162 -7.81 6.00 -18.61
N ILE A 163 -8.04 4.70 -18.49
CA ILE A 163 -9.13 4.01 -19.19
C ILE A 163 -10.48 4.42 -18.55
N LEU A 164 -10.56 4.50 -17.23
CA LEU A 164 -11.78 4.95 -16.55
C LEU A 164 -12.15 6.41 -16.91
N GLY A 165 -11.16 7.27 -17.11
CA GLY A 165 -11.38 8.68 -17.45
C GLY A 165 -11.63 8.93 -18.93
N ASN A 166 -10.81 8.32 -19.79
CA ASN A 166 -10.71 8.66 -21.21
C ASN A 166 -11.11 7.54 -22.19
N GLY A 167 -11.30 6.32 -21.67
CA GLY A 167 -11.73 5.18 -22.47
C GLY A 167 -13.23 5.16 -22.74
N THR A 168 -13.68 4.18 -23.51
CA THR A 168 -15.10 3.89 -23.72
C THR A 168 -15.64 2.98 -22.62
N PRO A 169 -16.99 2.94 -22.39
CA PRO A 169 -17.60 1.99 -21.46
C PRO A 169 -17.19 0.53 -21.72
N GLN A 170 -17.10 0.12 -22.99
CA GLN A 170 -16.67 -1.23 -23.34
C GLN A 170 -15.22 -1.51 -22.93
N GLN A 171 -14.30 -0.54 -23.16
CA GLN A 171 -12.90 -0.68 -22.72
C GLN A 171 -12.79 -0.79 -21.20
N ALA A 172 -13.62 -0.06 -20.46
CA ALA A 172 -13.64 -0.12 -19.01
C ALA A 172 -14.14 -1.50 -18.52
N VAL A 173 -15.18 -2.06 -19.15
CA VAL A 173 -15.70 -3.41 -18.85
C VAL A 173 -14.67 -4.49 -19.22
N ASP A 174 -14.05 -4.41 -20.40
CA ASP A 174 -13.03 -5.36 -20.84
C ASP A 174 -11.83 -5.39 -19.89
N MET A 175 -11.41 -4.21 -19.42
CA MET A 175 -10.36 -4.10 -18.41
C MET A 175 -10.77 -4.74 -17.08
N ALA A 176 -11.98 -4.47 -16.59
CA ALA A 176 -12.50 -5.06 -15.35
C ALA A 176 -12.58 -6.59 -15.48
N LYS A 177 -13.10 -7.07 -16.60
CA LYS A 177 -13.17 -8.52 -16.89
C LYS A 177 -11.79 -9.14 -16.86
N LYS A 178 -10.81 -8.58 -17.58
CA LYS A 178 -9.44 -9.07 -17.58
C LYS A 178 -8.85 -9.12 -16.16
N ALA A 179 -9.06 -8.07 -15.37
CA ALA A 179 -8.55 -8.03 -13.99
C ALA A 179 -9.19 -9.14 -13.13
N ILE A 180 -10.48 -9.38 -13.25
CA ILE A 180 -11.18 -10.45 -12.53
C ILE A 180 -10.65 -11.81 -12.96
N ASP A 181 -10.57 -12.07 -14.26
CA ASP A 181 -10.17 -13.36 -14.82
C ASP A 181 -8.70 -13.71 -14.51
N GLU A 182 -7.78 -12.73 -14.57
CA GLU A 182 -6.34 -12.99 -14.46
C GLU A 182 -5.76 -12.68 -13.07
N LEU A 183 -6.30 -11.71 -12.35
CA LEU A 183 -5.80 -11.34 -11.01
C LEU A 183 -6.64 -11.93 -9.88
N GLY A 184 -7.93 -12.20 -10.15
CA GLY A 184 -8.90 -12.65 -9.15
C GLY A 184 -9.13 -14.15 -9.11
N PHE A 185 -8.60 -14.93 -10.07
CA PHE A 185 -8.92 -16.34 -10.24
C PHE A 185 -8.66 -17.23 -9.01
N ASP A 186 -7.68 -16.85 -8.19
CA ASP A 186 -7.30 -17.55 -6.94
C ASP A 186 -7.59 -16.67 -5.68
N GLY A 187 -8.44 -15.67 -5.83
CA GLY A 187 -8.73 -14.67 -4.80
C GLY A 187 -7.63 -13.63 -4.65
N GLY A 188 -7.78 -12.78 -3.63
CA GLY A 188 -6.81 -11.72 -3.34
C GLY A 188 -6.82 -10.56 -4.35
N LEU A 189 -7.98 -10.29 -4.97
CA LEU A 189 -8.22 -9.08 -5.75
C LEU A 189 -9.31 -8.24 -5.09
N TYR A 190 -8.98 -6.98 -4.83
CA TYR A 190 -9.94 -5.93 -4.56
C TYR A 190 -9.98 -5.04 -5.80
N LEU A 191 -10.99 -5.25 -6.64
CA LEU A 191 -11.15 -4.51 -7.88
C LEU A 191 -11.43 -3.04 -7.58
N ALA A 192 -10.49 -2.18 -7.88
CA ALA A 192 -10.53 -0.75 -7.56
C ALA A 192 -9.71 0.06 -8.57
N PRO A 193 -9.91 1.38 -8.65
CA PRO A 193 -8.98 2.25 -9.36
C PRO A 193 -7.56 2.11 -8.82
N ASN A 194 -6.57 2.12 -9.70
CA ASN A 194 -5.16 1.96 -9.34
C ASN A 194 -4.57 3.16 -8.60
N LYS A 195 -5.29 4.29 -8.51
CA LYS A 195 -4.93 5.45 -7.70
C LYS A 195 -6.17 6.11 -7.10
N MET A 196 -5.96 6.98 -6.13
CA MET A 196 -7.01 7.81 -5.58
C MET A 196 -7.62 8.71 -6.68
N VAL A 197 -8.95 8.73 -6.74
CA VAL A 197 -9.68 9.63 -7.62
C VAL A 197 -9.75 11.02 -6.97
N ALA A 198 -8.94 11.93 -7.49
CA ALA A 198 -8.80 13.28 -6.93
C ALA A 198 -9.61 14.33 -7.70
N TYR A 199 -9.87 14.09 -8.98
CA TYR A 199 -10.50 15.05 -9.85
C TYR A 199 -11.65 14.41 -10.64
N ARG A 200 -12.63 15.24 -11.03
CA ARG A 200 -13.82 14.79 -11.76
C ARG A 200 -13.52 14.17 -13.14
N TRP A 201 -12.35 14.43 -13.70
CA TRP A 201 -11.90 13.87 -14.97
C TRP A 201 -11.05 12.59 -14.80
N ASP A 202 -10.73 12.20 -13.58
CA ASP A 202 -10.01 10.93 -13.33
C ASP A 202 -10.90 9.73 -13.68
N MET A 203 -12.22 9.90 -13.64
CA MET A 203 -13.18 8.86 -14.03
C MET A 203 -14.40 9.45 -14.73
N SER A 204 -14.85 8.80 -15.80
CA SER A 204 -16.14 9.06 -16.44
C SER A 204 -17.27 8.35 -15.68
N SER A 205 -18.37 9.05 -15.43
CA SER A 205 -19.57 8.45 -14.79
C SER A 205 -20.14 7.29 -15.61
N GLU A 206 -20.07 7.36 -16.94
CA GLU A 206 -20.52 6.30 -17.85
C GLU A 206 -19.65 5.05 -17.73
N ASN A 207 -18.33 5.22 -17.65
CA ASN A 207 -17.39 4.11 -17.51
C ASN A 207 -17.53 3.43 -16.13
N ILE A 208 -17.65 4.21 -15.05
CA ILE A 208 -17.90 3.65 -13.71
C ILE A 208 -19.20 2.88 -13.66
N LYS A 209 -20.28 3.47 -14.23
CA LYS A 209 -21.58 2.79 -14.30
C LYS A 209 -21.47 1.46 -15.05
N ALA A 210 -20.80 1.45 -16.21
CA ALA A 210 -20.64 0.24 -17.01
C ALA A 210 -19.86 -0.86 -16.24
N VAL A 211 -18.80 -0.50 -15.53
CA VAL A 211 -18.06 -1.46 -14.69
C VAL A 211 -18.94 -1.96 -13.54
N SER A 212 -19.66 -1.06 -12.83
CA SER A 212 -20.51 -1.44 -11.70
C SER A 212 -21.72 -2.29 -12.10
N GLU A 213 -22.22 -2.15 -13.33
CA GLU A 213 -23.32 -2.99 -13.86
C GLU A 213 -22.80 -4.36 -14.35
N PHE A 214 -21.51 -4.43 -14.68
CA PHE A 214 -20.85 -5.67 -15.09
C PHE A 214 -20.45 -6.54 -13.88
N THR A 215 -19.98 -5.94 -12.80
CA THR A 215 -19.48 -6.62 -11.59
C THR A 215 -20.60 -6.89 -10.59
#